data_5f059a0d9abc407d82dd0b86c743a907
#
_entry.id   5f059a0d9abc407d82dd0b86c743a907
#
_cell.length_a   1.000
_cell.length_b   1.000
_cell.length_c   1.000
_cell.angle_alpha   90.00
_cell.angle_beta   90.00
_cell.angle_gamma   90.00
#
_symmetry.space_group_name_H-M   'P 1'
#
loop_
_entity.id
_entity.type
_entity.pdbx_description
1 polymer ?
#
loop_
_entity_poly.entity_id
_entity_poly.type
_entity_poly.pdbx_seq_one_letter_code
_entity_poly.pdbx_strand_id
1 'polypeptide(L)' 'MNFEAIRRYFRERRVYWETMRELSTYTDRELHDIGIDRADIHEIARLASREQD' A
#
# COMPACT_ATOMS: atom_id res chain seq x y z
N MET A 1 -11.23 -9.92 -22.18
CA MET A 1 -10.44 -9.36 -21.07
C MET A 1 -8.99 -9.22 -21.52
N ASN A 2 -8.41 -8.04 -21.30
CA ASN A 2 -7.07 -7.75 -21.78
C ASN A 2 -6.02 -8.29 -20.81
N PHE A 3 -4.96 -8.88 -21.38
CA PHE A 3 -3.87 -9.43 -20.58
C PHE A 3 -3.18 -8.35 -19.72
N GLU A 4 -3.07 -7.15 -20.26
CA GLU A 4 -2.47 -6.04 -19.52
C GLU A 4 -3.29 -5.62 -18.32
N ALA A 5 -4.62 -5.65 -18.44
CA ALA A 5 -5.50 -5.33 -17.33
C ALA A 5 -5.33 -6.32 -16.19
N ILE A 6 -5.14 -7.60 -16.53
CA ILE A 6 -4.91 -8.64 -15.52
C ILE A 6 -3.58 -8.43 -14.82
N ARG A 7 -2.54 -8.12 -15.59
CA ARG A 7 -1.21 -7.85 -15.04
C ARG A 7 -1.23 -6.65 -14.10
N ARG A 8 -1.93 -5.59 -14.52
CA ARG A 8 -2.05 -4.38 -13.71
C ARG A 8 -2.76 -4.69 -12.39
N TYR A 9 -3.84 -5.45 -12.47
CA TYR A 9 -4.60 -5.82 -11.28
C TYR A 9 -3.74 -6.54 -10.25
N PHE A 10 -2.96 -7.53 -10.69
CA PHE A 10 -2.10 -8.28 -9.78
C PHE A 10 -0.95 -7.44 -9.26
N ARG A 11 -0.41 -6.54 -10.09
CA ARG A 11 0.65 -5.62 -9.67
C ARG A 11 0.17 -4.67 -8.59
N GLU A 12 -0.99 -4.05 -8.79
CA GLU A 12 -1.56 -3.14 -7.81
C GLU A 12 -1.86 -3.85 -6.50
N ARG A 13 -2.41 -5.05 -6.60
CA ARG A 13 -2.72 -5.84 -5.41
C ARG A 13 -1.46 -6.22 -4.65
N ARG A 14 -0.41 -6.55 -5.37
CA ARG A 14 0.86 -6.90 -4.78
C ARG A 14 1.48 -5.70 -4.05
N VAL A 15 1.49 -4.54 -4.69
CA VAL A 15 2.01 -3.31 -4.08
C VAL A 15 1.20 -2.95 -2.84
N TYR A 16 -0.12 -3.07 -2.92
CA TYR A 16 -0.98 -2.80 -1.78
C TYR A 16 -0.60 -3.66 -0.57
N TRP A 17 -0.48 -4.97 -0.77
CA TRP A 17 -0.18 -5.87 0.33
C TRP A 17 1.25 -5.71 0.85
N GLU A 18 2.19 -5.43 -0.03
CA GLU A 18 3.58 -5.16 0.37
C GLU A 18 3.64 -3.91 1.23
N THR A 19 2.95 -2.85 0.84
CA THR A 19 2.91 -1.60 1.59
C THR A 19 2.22 -1.80 2.94
N MET A 20 1.10 -2.51 2.96
CA MET A 20 0.40 -2.82 4.19
C MET A 20 1.30 -3.57 5.16
N ARG A 21 2.00 -4.58 4.67
CA ARG A 21 2.91 -5.38 5.49
C ARG A 21 4.04 -4.53 6.05
N GLU A 22 4.67 -3.76 5.20
CA GLU A 22 5.81 -2.93 5.60
C GLU A 22 5.40 -1.92 6.67
N LEU A 23 4.32 -1.18 6.43
CA LEU A 23 3.86 -0.18 7.37
C LEU A 23 3.36 -0.80 8.67
N SER A 24 2.80 -2.00 8.60
CA SER A 24 2.28 -2.68 9.80
C SER A 24 3.39 -3.17 10.73
N THR A 25 4.63 -3.24 10.26
CA THR A 25 5.76 -3.63 11.12
C THR A 25 6.25 -2.47 12.00
N TYR A 26 5.88 -1.26 11.65
CA TYR A 26 6.27 -0.10 12.46
C TYR A 26 5.41 0.02 13.72
N THR A 27 6.04 0.55 14.78
CA THR A 27 5.29 0.85 16.01
C THR A 27 4.45 2.11 15.78
N ASP A 28 3.47 2.33 16.67
CA ASP A 28 2.64 3.53 16.60
C ASP A 28 3.48 4.80 16.70
N ARG A 29 4.51 4.75 17.52
CA ARG A 29 5.42 5.89 17.69
C ARG A 29 6.21 6.16 16.41
N GLU A 30 6.70 5.10 15.77
CA GLU A 30 7.44 5.23 14.52
C GLU A 30 6.54 5.82 13.42
N LEU A 31 5.30 5.36 13.34
CA LEU A 31 4.36 5.89 12.37
C LEU A 31 4.06 7.36 12.65
N HIS A 32 3.89 7.71 13.91
CA HIS A 32 3.64 9.09 14.32
C HIS A 32 4.81 9.99 13.95
N ASP A 33 6.04 9.50 14.13
CA ASP A 33 7.25 10.27 13.83
C ASP A 33 7.34 10.62 12.33
N ILE A 34 6.77 9.83 11.46
CA ILE A 34 6.75 10.11 10.02
C ILE A 34 5.41 10.69 9.56
N GLY A 35 4.55 11.09 10.51
CA GLY A 35 3.31 11.77 10.23
C GLY A 35 2.17 10.86 9.79
N ILE A 36 2.22 9.58 10.15
CA ILE A 36 1.21 8.60 9.74
C ILE A 36 0.53 8.02 10.98
N ASP A 37 -0.79 7.94 10.94
CA ASP A 37 -1.56 7.21 11.94
C ASP A 37 -1.80 5.79 11.44
N ARG A 38 -1.87 4.83 12.36
CA ARG A 38 -2.12 3.43 11.99
C ARG A 38 -3.42 3.29 11.19
N ALA A 39 -4.42 4.10 11.49
CA ALA A 39 -5.68 4.09 10.75
C ALA A 39 -5.53 4.52 9.29
N ASP A 40 -4.46 5.23 8.96
CA ASP A 40 -4.21 5.73 7.60
C ASP A 40 -3.45 4.75 6.72
N ILE A 41 -2.91 3.68 7.29
CA ILE A 41 -2.08 2.73 6.55
C ILE A 41 -2.81 2.15 5.34
N HIS A 42 -4.07 1.77 5.53
CA HIS A 42 -4.88 1.20 4.45
C HIS A 42 -5.00 2.17 3.27
N GLU A 43 -5.28 3.43 3.56
CA GLU A 43 -5.43 4.45 2.53
C GLU A 43 -4.11 4.71 1.81
N ILE A 44 -3.02 4.77 2.56
CA ILE A 44 -1.69 4.98 2.00
C ILE A 44 -1.32 3.85 1.06
N ALA A 45 -1.58 2.61 1.48
CA ALA A 45 -1.29 1.43 0.67
C ALA A 45 -2.10 1.44 -0.62
N ARG A 46 -3.35 1.88 -0.55
CA ARG A 46 -4.21 1.95 -1.72
C ARG A 46 -3.70 3.01 -2.71
N LEU A 47 -3.30 4.16 -2.21
CA LEU A 47 -2.76 5.22 -3.05
C LEU A 47 -1.44 4.78 -3.69
N ALA A 48 -0.56 4.13 -2.94
CA ALA A 48 0.71 3.65 -3.46
C ALA A 48 0.50 2.62 -4.58
N SER A 49 -0.50 1.75 -4.44
CA SER A 49 -0.78 0.76 -5.47
C SER A 49 -1.25 1.39 -6.78
N ARG A 50 -1.97 2.50 -6.69
CA ARG A 50 -2.45 3.22 -7.86
C ARG A 50 -1.33 3.94 -8.59
N GLU A 51 -0.35 4.41 -7.85
CA GLU A 51 0.77 5.15 -8.42
C GLU A 51 1.72 4.28 -9.24
N GLN A 52 1.59 2.97 -9.13
CA GLN A 52 2.40 2.02 -9.89
C GLN A 52 1.95 1.84 -11.33
N ASP A 53 0.86 2.44 -11.72
CA ASP A 53 0.33 2.33 -13.10
C ASP A 53 1.15 3.13 -14.14
#